data_b6550a95ccd0718b6951cba4d909db9e
#
_entry.id   b6550a95ccd0718b6951cba4d909db9e
#
_cell.length_a   1.000
_cell.length_b   1.000
_cell.length_c   1.000
_cell.angle_alpha   90.00
_cell.angle_beta   90.00
_cell.angle_gamma   90.00
#
_symmetry.space_group_name_H-M   'P 1'
#
loop_
_entity.id
_entity.type
_entity.pdbx_description
1 polymer ?
#
loop_
_entity_poly.entity_id
_entity_poly.type
_entity_poly.pdbx_seq_one_letter_code
_entity_poly.pdbx_strand_id
1 'polypeptide(L)'
;ATAAHELARRGRSVLLLDRAWRVKPCGGAVPPQLLTDFEVPESLLVARINEARMISPKGRNVDIPVGQGFVGMVDRDVFDEWLRARAAAAGAARRTGAFVRREHDADGVARVVYTDGRSRHGAEQSVRARFIIGADGALSQVARQCIPRADEGKFVFAYHEIVESPAYDSEAFAHDRCDVYYQSPLSPDFYAWIFPHGKTTSIGTGSLQKGFSLKGSVARLREATGLDQARTIRTEGAPIPLHPLPIWDDGKEVVLAGDAAGVVAPASGEGIFYAMTGGRLAADAVEAALATRSARALASARKRFMRAHGQVFWVLDIMQRFWYTDDDRRERFVAICRDEDVQRLTFDAYMRKRLVRAKPLSHVRIFFKNLAHLTGLATT
;
A
#
# COMPACT_ATOMS: atom_id res chain seq x y z
N ALA A 1 -8.60 -11.53 -0.65
CA ALA A 1 -8.54 -12.58 0.38
C ALA A 1 -9.20 -12.14 1.68
N THR A 2 -8.86 -10.98 2.29
CA THR A 2 -9.44 -10.53 3.58
C THR A 2 -10.96 -10.45 3.54
N ALA A 3 -11.56 -9.82 2.53
CA ALA A 3 -13.02 -9.76 2.39
C ALA A 3 -13.65 -11.15 2.26
N ALA A 4 -13.00 -12.05 1.51
CA ALA A 4 -13.46 -13.43 1.36
C ALA A 4 -13.44 -14.20 2.69
N HIS A 5 -12.37 -14.05 3.48
CA HIS A 5 -12.29 -14.59 4.83
C HIS A 5 -13.41 -14.07 5.73
N GLU A 6 -13.63 -12.74 5.75
CA GLU A 6 -14.63 -12.11 6.61
C GLU A 6 -16.07 -12.56 6.28
N LEU A 7 -16.39 -12.74 5.00
CA LEU A 7 -17.71 -13.22 4.57
C LEU A 7 -17.87 -14.72 4.79
N ALA A 8 -16.86 -15.53 4.46
CA ALA A 8 -16.93 -16.97 4.62
C ALA A 8 -17.09 -17.39 6.09
N ARG A 9 -16.34 -16.78 7.03
CA ARG A 9 -16.49 -17.04 8.47
C ARG A 9 -17.86 -16.66 9.05
N ARG A 10 -18.64 -15.83 8.32
CA ARG A 10 -20.04 -15.48 8.64
C ARG A 10 -21.03 -16.42 7.92
N GLY A 11 -20.56 -17.52 7.34
CA GLY A 11 -21.39 -18.51 6.68
C GLY A 11 -21.89 -18.12 5.28
N ARG A 12 -21.25 -17.12 4.65
CA ARG A 12 -21.62 -16.75 3.28
C ARG A 12 -20.95 -17.65 2.25
N SER A 13 -21.66 -17.98 1.17
CA SER A 13 -21.07 -18.62 0.01
C SER A 13 -20.22 -17.62 -0.75
N VAL A 14 -18.91 -17.82 -0.79
CA VAL A 14 -17.93 -16.89 -1.34
C VAL A 14 -17.06 -17.60 -2.36
N LEU A 15 -16.90 -17.00 -3.54
CA LEU A 15 -15.87 -17.35 -4.50
C LEU A 15 -14.74 -16.32 -4.42
N LEU A 16 -13.54 -16.76 -4.04
CA LEU A 16 -12.30 -16.00 -4.16
C LEU A 16 -11.66 -16.32 -5.52
N LEU A 17 -11.75 -15.36 -6.43
CA LEU A 17 -11.13 -15.44 -7.75
C LEU A 17 -9.79 -14.71 -7.73
N ASP A 18 -8.72 -15.39 -8.11
CA ASP A 18 -7.37 -14.85 -8.14
C ASP A 18 -6.61 -15.40 -9.36
N ARG A 19 -5.86 -14.56 -10.04
CA ARG A 19 -5.04 -15.00 -11.20
C ARG A 19 -3.91 -15.95 -10.82
N ALA A 20 -3.68 -16.20 -9.54
CA ALA A 20 -2.64 -17.03 -8.94
C ALA A 20 -1.20 -16.81 -9.46
N TRP A 21 -0.18 -17.12 -8.66
CA TRP A 21 1.23 -17.20 -9.05
C TRP A 21 1.90 -15.88 -9.44
N ARG A 22 1.20 -14.75 -9.39
CA ARG A 22 1.84 -13.46 -9.51
C ARG A 22 2.11 -12.91 -8.12
N VAL A 23 3.37 -12.81 -7.76
CA VAL A 23 3.78 -12.04 -6.57
C VAL A 23 3.41 -10.58 -6.82
N LYS A 24 2.72 -9.95 -5.88
CA LYS A 24 2.39 -8.53 -6.00
C LYS A 24 3.63 -7.71 -5.65
N PRO A 25 4.14 -6.85 -6.57
CA PRO A 25 5.25 -5.96 -6.26
C PRO A 25 4.94 -5.10 -5.04
N CYS A 26 5.84 -5.08 -4.07
CA CYS A 26 5.63 -4.36 -2.81
C CYS A 26 6.95 -4.26 -2.02
N GLY A 27 7.14 -3.16 -1.30
CA GLY A 27 8.22 -3.03 -0.32
C GLY A 27 8.07 -3.89 0.93
N GLY A 28 6.93 -4.55 1.13
CA GLY A 28 6.71 -5.57 2.18
C GLY A 28 6.56 -5.05 3.61
N ALA A 29 6.70 -3.76 3.86
CA ALA A 29 6.62 -3.20 5.20
C ALA A 29 5.20 -3.22 5.76
N VAL A 30 5.04 -3.72 6.99
CA VAL A 30 3.77 -3.80 7.71
C VAL A 30 3.92 -3.30 9.15
N PRO A 31 2.99 -2.48 9.65
CA PRO A 31 3.03 -2.01 11.03
C PRO A 31 2.57 -3.09 12.00
N PRO A 32 2.97 -3.05 13.27
CA PRO A 32 2.48 -3.96 14.31
C PRO A 32 0.95 -3.99 14.44
N GLN A 33 0.31 -2.85 14.23
CA GLN A 33 -1.15 -2.75 14.24
C GLN A 33 -1.81 -3.73 13.24
N LEU A 34 -1.17 -3.99 12.08
CA LEU A 34 -1.67 -4.96 11.11
C LEU A 34 -1.63 -6.38 11.67
N LEU A 35 -0.54 -6.73 12.36
CA LEU A 35 -0.39 -8.06 12.95
C LEU A 35 -1.50 -8.33 13.96
N THR A 36 -1.77 -7.36 14.83
CA THR A 36 -2.81 -7.45 15.87
C THR A 36 -4.22 -7.43 15.27
N ASP A 37 -4.54 -6.45 14.41
CA ASP A 37 -5.90 -6.24 13.89
C ASP A 37 -6.37 -7.39 12.98
N PHE A 38 -5.43 -8.08 12.35
CA PHE A 38 -5.71 -9.14 11.38
C PHE A 38 -5.19 -10.51 11.81
N GLU A 39 -4.73 -10.65 13.07
CA GLU A 39 -4.26 -11.92 13.63
C GLU A 39 -3.20 -12.57 12.73
N VAL A 40 -2.26 -11.75 12.23
CA VAL A 40 -1.18 -12.22 11.36
C VAL A 40 -0.08 -12.84 12.21
N PRO A 41 0.29 -14.11 11.97
CA PRO A 41 1.36 -14.77 12.73
C PRO A 41 2.71 -14.08 12.49
N GLU A 42 3.47 -13.87 13.56
CA GLU A 42 4.83 -13.30 13.46
C GLU A 42 5.79 -14.18 12.65
N SER A 43 5.48 -15.48 12.51
CA SER A 43 6.25 -16.40 11.66
C SER A 43 6.24 -16.05 10.17
N LEU A 44 5.36 -15.15 9.74
CA LEU A 44 5.34 -14.61 8.37
C LEU A 44 6.31 -13.42 8.19
N LEU A 45 6.88 -12.92 9.27
CA LEU A 45 7.87 -11.85 9.20
C LEU A 45 9.25 -12.41 8.81
N VAL A 46 9.82 -11.86 7.77
CA VAL A 46 11.17 -12.22 7.28
C VAL A 46 12.26 -11.30 7.84
N ALA A 47 11.87 -10.10 8.30
CA ALA A 47 12.74 -9.18 9.03
C ALA A 47 11.93 -8.29 9.96
N ARG A 48 12.62 -7.70 10.96
CA ARG A 48 12.10 -6.70 11.88
C ARG A 48 12.98 -5.47 11.80
N ILE A 49 12.37 -4.35 11.46
CA ILE A 49 13.05 -3.08 11.26
C ILE A 49 12.89 -2.24 12.51
N ASN A 50 14.00 -1.81 13.06
CA ASN A 50 14.07 -1.02 14.29
C ASN A 50 14.38 0.45 14.03
N GLU A 51 14.81 0.78 12.81
CA GLU A 51 15.21 2.12 12.41
C GLU A 51 14.78 2.43 10.97
N ALA A 52 14.46 3.70 10.71
CA ALA A 52 14.33 4.23 9.36
C ALA A 52 15.36 5.35 9.16
N ARG A 53 16.13 5.30 8.10
CA ARG A 53 17.06 6.37 7.71
C ARG A 53 16.48 7.17 6.56
N MET A 54 16.37 8.48 6.75
CA MET A 54 16.00 9.41 5.70
C MET A 54 17.26 10.09 5.14
N ILE A 55 17.48 9.96 3.84
CA ILE A 55 18.63 10.52 3.15
C ILE A 55 18.17 11.73 2.31
N SER A 56 18.74 12.91 2.61
CA SER A 56 18.41 14.17 1.94
C SER A 56 19.08 14.30 0.57
N PRO A 57 18.66 15.29 -0.26
CA PRO A 57 19.33 15.61 -1.52
C PRO A 57 20.84 15.87 -1.39
N LYS A 58 21.26 16.49 -0.29
CA LYS A 58 22.67 16.79 0.00
C LYS A 58 23.42 15.64 0.71
N GLY A 59 22.81 14.45 0.78
CA GLY A 59 23.41 13.28 1.42
C GLY A 59 23.42 13.31 2.94
N ARG A 60 22.66 14.21 3.59
CA ARG A 60 22.53 14.21 5.05
C ARG A 60 21.62 13.08 5.49
N ASN A 61 22.02 12.36 6.52
CA ASN A 61 21.25 11.26 7.11
C ASN A 61 20.51 11.73 8.35
N VAL A 62 19.26 11.28 8.49
CA VAL A 62 18.47 11.39 9.71
C VAL A 62 17.95 10.01 10.07
N ASP A 63 18.51 9.46 11.14
CA ASP A 63 18.10 8.17 11.68
C ASP A 63 16.93 8.35 12.62
N ILE A 64 15.89 7.57 12.43
CA ILE A 64 14.65 7.64 13.18
C ILE A 64 14.40 6.26 13.78
N PRO A 65 14.63 6.09 15.09
CA PRO A 65 14.35 4.84 15.78
C PRO A 65 12.84 4.59 15.81
N VAL A 66 12.43 3.35 15.57
CA VAL A 66 11.00 2.94 15.62
C VAL A 66 10.43 3.03 17.03
N GLY A 67 11.27 3.21 18.04
CA GLY A 67 10.86 3.30 19.45
C GLY A 67 10.43 1.95 20.02
N GLN A 68 9.32 1.91 20.75
CA GLN A 68 8.78 0.65 21.26
C GLN A 68 8.03 -0.10 20.15
N GLY A 69 8.62 -1.19 19.67
CA GLY A 69 8.07 -2.02 18.59
C GLY A 69 9.03 -2.18 17.42
N PHE A 70 8.52 -2.54 16.28
CA PHE A 70 9.26 -2.73 15.04
C PHE A 70 8.32 -2.56 13.84
N VAL A 71 8.87 -2.33 12.66
CA VAL A 71 8.15 -2.51 11.40
C VAL A 71 8.45 -3.91 10.88
N GLY A 72 7.42 -4.73 10.68
CA GLY A 72 7.59 -6.07 10.13
C GLY A 72 7.81 -6.03 8.63
N MET A 73 8.64 -6.93 8.11
CA MET A 73 8.79 -7.14 6.67
C MET A 73 8.19 -8.49 6.29
N VAL A 74 7.39 -8.53 5.23
CA VAL A 74 6.77 -9.75 4.73
C VAL A 74 7.10 -9.99 3.27
N ASP A 75 7.36 -11.25 2.92
CA ASP A 75 7.44 -11.66 1.51
C ASP A 75 6.04 -11.93 0.98
N ARG A 76 5.69 -11.26 -0.12
CA ARG A 76 4.33 -11.24 -0.67
C ARG A 76 3.86 -12.56 -1.23
N ASP A 77 4.76 -13.42 -1.68
CA ASP A 77 4.44 -14.76 -2.13
C ASP A 77 3.90 -15.62 -0.98
N VAL A 78 4.57 -15.60 0.18
CA VAL A 78 4.17 -16.33 1.38
C VAL A 78 2.97 -15.67 2.07
N PHE A 79 3.03 -14.35 2.26
CA PHE A 79 1.99 -13.60 2.96
C PHE A 79 0.64 -13.63 2.21
N ASP A 80 0.64 -13.40 0.90
CA ASP A 80 -0.59 -13.42 0.11
C ASP A 80 -1.18 -14.83 0.03
N GLU A 81 -0.34 -15.86 -0.02
CA GLU A 81 -0.80 -17.24 0.00
C GLU A 81 -1.42 -17.61 1.35
N TRP A 82 -0.82 -17.18 2.45
CA TRP A 82 -1.42 -17.35 3.77
C TRP A 82 -2.81 -16.70 3.87
N LEU A 83 -2.99 -15.49 3.33
CA LEU A 83 -4.28 -14.81 3.31
C LEU A 83 -5.33 -15.59 2.49
N ARG A 84 -4.92 -16.18 1.36
CA ARG A 84 -5.82 -17.00 0.53
C ARG A 84 -6.18 -18.31 1.21
N ALA A 85 -5.20 -18.99 1.81
CA ALA A 85 -5.40 -20.23 2.55
C ALA A 85 -6.33 -20.02 3.75
N ARG A 86 -6.16 -18.89 4.48
CA ARG A 86 -7.04 -18.49 5.60
C ARG A 86 -8.49 -18.29 5.13
N ALA A 87 -8.69 -17.65 3.97
CA ALA A 87 -10.04 -17.49 3.41
C ALA A 87 -10.66 -18.83 3.01
N ALA A 88 -9.88 -19.74 2.41
CA ALA A 88 -10.34 -21.07 2.05
C ALA A 88 -10.68 -21.93 3.30
N ALA A 89 -9.85 -21.88 4.33
CA ALA A 89 -10.09 -22.55 5.60
C ALA A 89 -11.38 -22.05 6.29
N ALA A 90 -11.76 -20.80 6.08
CA ALA A 90 -13.02 -20.23 6.55
C ALA A 90 -14.25 -20.64 5.68
N GLY A 91 -14.05 -21.38 4.58
CA GLY A 91 -15.11 -21.87 3.71
C GLY A 91 -15.26 -21.15 2.37
N ALA A 92 -14.37 -20.21 2.02
CA ALA A 92 -14.39 -19.59 0.69
C ALA A 92 -13.93 -20.60 -0.39
N ALA A 93 -14.69 -20.75 -1.46
CA ALA A 93 -14.25 -21.49 -2.63
C ALA A 93 -13.17 -20.67 -3.36
N ARG A 94 -12.00 -21.27 -3.62
CA ARG A 94 -10.89 -20.63 -4.29
C ARG A 94 -10.77 -21.11 -5.73
N ARG A 95 -10.67 -20.17 -6.67
CA ARG A 95 -10.42 -20.51 -8.09
C ARG A 95 -9.36 -19.60 -8.68
N THR A 96 -8.53 -20.18 -9.55
CA THR A 96 -7.59 -19.45 -10.38
C THR A 96 -8.31 -18.92 -11.61
N GLY A 97 -8.30 -17.60 -11.82
CA GLY A 97 -8.92 -16.99 -12.99
C GLY A 97 -8.81 -15.47 -12.96
N ALA A 98 -9.09 -14.86 -14.11
CA ALA A 98 -9.06 -13.41 -14.28
C ALA A 98 -10.45 -12.90 -14.65
N PHE A 99 -10.94 -11.89 -13.92
CA PHE A 99 -12.17 -11.19 -14.26
C PHE A 99 -12.07 -10.61 -15.69
N VAL A 100 -13.12 -10.85 -16.48
CA VAL A 100 -13.27 -10.35 -17.85
C VAL A 100 -14.32 -9.25 -17.89
N ARG A 101 -15.55 -9.56 -17.48
CA ARG A 101 -16.68 -8.62 -17.50
C ARG A 101 -17.79 -9.04 -16.55
N ARG A 102 -18.67 -8.09 -16.26
CA ARG A 102 -19.94 -8.30 -15.58
C ARG A 102 -21.07 -8.28 -16.61
N GLU A 103 -21.96 -9.22 -16.49
CA GLU A 103 -23.23 -9.33 -17.23
C GLU A 103 -24.39 -9.44 -16.22
N HIS A 104 -25.63 -9.45 -16.72
CA HIS A 104 -26.81 -9.75 -15.92
C HIS A 104 -27.63 -10.82 -16.62
N ASP A 105 -28.17 -11.74 -15.82
CA ASP A 105 -29.15 -12.72 -16.30
C ASP A 105 -30.52 -12.08 -16.49
N ALA A 106 -31.44 -12.79 -17.11
CA ALA A 106 -32.79 -12.29 -17.36
C ALA A 106 -33.56 -11.93 -16.08
N ASP A 107 -33.18 -12.50 -14.94
CA ASP A 107 -33.73 -12.18 -13.62
C ASP A 107 -33.03 -11.00 -12.91
N GLY A 108 -32.10 -10.35 -13.61
CA GLY A 108 -31.35 -9.19 -13.10
C GLY A 108 -30.19 -9.53 -12.15
N VAL A 109 -29.92 -10.81 -11.90
CA VAL A 109 -28.77 -11.21 -11.06
C VAL A 109 -27.47 -11.05 -11.82
N ALA A 110 -26.46 -10.45 -11.18
CA ALA A 110 -25.16 -10.26 -11.79
C ALA A 110 -24.47 -11.60 -12.07
N ARG A 111 -23.86 -11.70 -13.24
CA ARG A 111 -23.00 -12.81 -13.68
C ARG A 111 -21.59 -12.29 -13.93
N VAL A 112 -20.64 -12.83 -13.19
CA VAL A 112 -19.23 -12.55 -13.35
C VAL A 112 -18.67 -13.52 -14.39
N VAL A 113 -18.19 -13.01 -15.51
CA VAL A 113 -17.46 -13.76 -16.51
C VAL A 113 -15.96 -13.62 -16.22
N TYR A 114 -15.27 -14.74 -16.18
CA TYR A 114 -13.84 -14.81 -15.93
C TYR A 114 -13.19 -15.87 -16.80
N THR A 115 -11.90 -15.71 -17.10
CA THR A 115 -11.13 -16.76 -17.76
C THR A 115 -10.65 -17.78 -16.75
N ASP A 116 -10.71 -19.06 -17.10
CA ASP A 116 -10.08 -20.11 -16.30
C ASP A 116 -8.56 -20.06 -16.48
N GLY A 117 -7.84 -20.28 -15.37
CA GLY A 117 -6.38 -20.27 -15.35
C GLY A 117 -5.74 -18.88 -15.33
N ARG A 118 -4.47 -18.80 -15.75
CA ARG A 118 -3.60 -17.62 -15.60
C ARG A 118 -3.75 -16.57 -16.70
N SER A 119 -4.28 -16.97 -17.85
CA SER A 119 -4.38 -16.16 -19.05
C SER A 119 -5.72 -15.43 -19.14
N ARG A 120 -5.72 -14.19 -19.60
CA ARG A 120 -6.94 -13.48 -19.99
C ARG A 120 -7.57 -14.02 -21.28
N HIS A 121 -6.84 -14.88 -21.99
CA HIS A 121 -7.27 -15.53 -23.22
C HIS A 121 -7.63 -17.02 -23.01
N GLY A 122 -7.82 -17.44 -21.76
CA GLY A 122 -8.31 -18.78 -21.42
C GLY A 122 -9.78 -18.96 -21.74
N ALA A 123 -10.29 -20.20 -21.55
CA ALA A 123 -11.71 -20.49 -21.70
C ALA A 123 -12.54 -19.66 -20.71
N GLU A 124 -13.60 -19.01 -21.19
CA GLU A 124 -14.50 -18.24 -20.35
C GLU A 124 -15.37 -19.18 -19.50
N GLN A 125 -15.44 -18.82 -18.23
CA GLN A 125 -16.32 -19.40 -17.23
C GLN A 125 -17.23 -18.29 -16.69
N SER A 126 -18.34 -18.67 -16.06
CA SER A 126 -19.17 -17.67 -15.40
C SER A 126 -19.70 -18.16 -14.06
N VAL A 127 -20.00 -17.22 -13.18
CA VAL A 127 -20.63 -17.48 -11.88
C VAL A 127 -21.64 -16.37 -11.58
N ARG A 128 -22.79 -16.76 -11.05
CA ARG A 128 -23.79 -15.80 -10.55
C ARG A 128 -23.38 -15.32 -9.17
N ALA A 129 -23.52 -14.00 -8.94
CA ALA A 129 -23.20 -13.37 -7.68
C ALA A 129 -24.23 -12.29 -7.33
N ARG A 130 -24.71 -12.30 -6.08
CA ARG A 130 -25.54 -11.20 -5.56
C ARG A 130 -24.74 -9.92 -5.34
N PHE A 131 -23.48 -10.06 -4.93
CA PHE A 131 -22.56 -8.96 -4.73
C PHE A 131 -21.16 -9.32 -5.23
N ILE A 132 -20.44 -8.32 -5.69
CA ILE A 132 -19.08 -8.42 -6.24
C ILE A 132 -18.18 -7.46 -5.47
N ILE A 133 -17.08 -7.95 -4.90
CA ILE A 133 -16.04 -7.12 -4.31
C ILE A 133 -14.88 -7.05 -5.29
N GLY A 134 -14.69 -5.89 -5.91
CA GLY A 134 -13.57 -5.59 -6.77
C GLY A 134 -12.31 -5.31 -5.95
N ALA A 135 -11.37 -6.29 -5.92
CA ALA A 135 -10.10 -6.19 -5.20
C ALA A 135 -8.93 -6.61 -6.10
N ASP A 136 -9.04 -6.32 -7.38
CA ASP A 136 -8.16 -6.76 -8.46
C ASP A 136 -6.99 -5.79 -8.74
N GLY A 137 -6.68 -4.92 -7.78
CA GLY A 137 -5.47 -4.10 -7.75
C GLY A 137 -5.61 -2.75 -8.45
N ALA A 138 -4.50 -2.01 -8.55
CA ALA A 138 -4.46 -0.61 -9.02
C ALA A 138 -5.04 -0.41 -10.44
N LEU A 139 -4.90 -1.41 -11.31
CA LEU A 139 -5.46 -1.40 -12.68
C LEU A 139 -6.76 -2.21 -12.77
N SER A 140 -7.60 -2.12 -11.75
CA SER A 140 -8.84 -2.87 -11.60
C SER A 140 -9.73 -2.83 -12.83
N GLN A 141 -10.06 -4.00 -13.36
CA GLN A 141 -11.04 -4.12 -14.44
C GLN A 141 -12.47 -4.02 -13.90
N VAL A 142 -12.69 -4.48 -12.67
CA VAL A 142 -13.98 -4.31 -12.00
C VAL A 142 -14.28 -2.83 -11.81
N ALA A 143 -13.31 -2.04 -11.32
CA ALA A 143 -13.48 -0.61 -11.15
C ALA A 143 -13.80 0.09 -12.48
N ARG A 144 -13.01 -0.16 -13.52
CA ARG A 144 -13.18 0.49 -14.84
C ARG A 144 -14.51 0.20 -15.50
N GLN A 145 -15.05 -1.00 -15.32
CA GLN A 145 -16.31 -1.40 -15.96
C GLN A 145 -17.54 -1.05 -15.15
N CYS A 146 -17.40 -0.94 -13.82
CA CYS A 146 -18.56 -0.88 -12.94
C CYS A 146 -18.68 0.42 -12.15
N ILE A 147 -17.58 1.15 -11.95
CA ILE A 147 -17.58 2.31 -11.07
C ILE A 147 -17.38 3.60 -11.87
N PRO A 148 -18.27 4.58 -11.72
CA PRO A 148 -18.10 5.88 -12.36
C PRO A 148 -16.80 6.55 -11.96
N ARG A 149 -16.08 7.17 -12.91
CA ARG A 149 -14.87 7.94 -12.70
C ARG A 149 -13.68 7.13 -12.13
N ALA A 150 -13.67 5.81 -12.30
CA ALA A 150 -12.57 4.96 -11.84
C ALA A 150 -11.28 5.16 -12.65
N ASP A 151 -11.34 5.77 -13.81
CA ASP A 151 -10.23 6.11 -14.71
C ASP A 151 -9.51 7.42 -14.35
N GLU A 152 -10.08 8.25 -13.44
CA GLU A 152 -9.47 9.50 -12.99
C GLU A 152 -8.31 9.30 -11.98
N GLY A 153 -7.99 8.08 -11.63
CA GLY A 153 -6.92 7.74 -10.68
C GLY A 153 -5.54 8.17 -11.16
N LYS A 154 -4.76 8.81 -10.28
CA LYS A 154 -3.35 9.11 -10.50
C LYS A 154 -2.48 8.04 -9.86
N PHE A 155 -1.36 7.71 -10.52
CA PHE A 155 -0.49 6.62 -10.08
C PHE A 155 0.97 7.07 -10.08
N VAL A 156 1.70 6.68 -9.03
CA VAL A 156 3.16 6.53 -9.08
C VAL A 156 3.45 5.18 -9.73
N PHE A 157 4.34 5.14 -10.69
CA PHE A 157 4.88 3.88 -11.20
C PHE A 157 6.13 3.55 -10.40
N ALA A 158 6.12 2.40 -9.75
CA ALA A 158 7.23 1.89 -8.97
C ALA A 158 7.93 0.74 -9.70
N TYR A 159 9.25 0.68 -9.53
CA TYR A 159 10.10 -0.42 -9.97
C TYR A 159 11.08 -0.75 -8.85
N HIS A 160 11.30 -2.03 -8.61
CA HIS A 160 12.32 -2.50 -7.67
C HIS A 160 12.99 -3.79 -8.14
N GLU A 161 14.16 -3.99 -7.60
CA GLU A 161 14.94 -5.22 -7.73
C GLU A 161 15.04 -5.87 -6.35
N ILE A 162 14.74 -7.16 -6.31
CA ILE A 162 15.02 -7.99 -5.13
C ILE A 162 16.39 -8.61 -5.35
N VAL A 163 17.32 -8.27 -4.48
CA VAL A 163 18.69 -8.74 -4.53
C VAL A 163 19.01 -9.60 -3.32
N GLU A 164 20.11 -10.37 -3.37
CA GLU A 164 20.65 -11.00 -2.16
C GLU A 164 21.13 -9.92 -1.19
N SER A 165 20.82 -10.08 0.10
CA SER A 165 21.30 -9.15 1.12
C SER A 165 22.79 -9.28 1.31
N PRO A 166 23.53 -8.18 1.59
CA PRO A 166 24.90 -8.26 2.08
C PRO A 166 25.01 -9.15 3.31
N ALA A 167 26.17 -9.81 3.48
CA ALA A 167 26.40 -10.68 4.63
C ALA A 167 26.57 -9.91 5.96
N TYR A 168 26.99 -8.65 5.89
CA TYR A 168 27.30 -7.80 7.03
C TYR A 168 26.70 -6.42 6.86
N ASP A 169 26.45 -5.76 8.00
CA ASP A 169 26.03 -4.36 8.02
C ASP A 169 27.20 -3.45 7.61
N SER A 170 26.84 -2.32 7.00
CA SER A 170 27.72 -1.24 6.60
C SER A 170 27.05 0.10 6.81
N GLU A 171 27.74 1.21 6.55
CA GLU A 171 27.12 2.53 6.58
C GLU A 171 25.94 2.63 5.59
N ALA A 172 26.07 2.01 4.43
CA ALA A 172 25.08 2.05 3.35
C ALA A 172 24.00 0.96 3.44
N PHE A 173 24.13 0.00 4.36
CA PHE A 173 23.17 -1.10 4.53
C PHE A 173 23.20 -1.64 5.95
N ALA A 174 22.00 -1.82 6.54
CA ALA A 174 21.84 -2.55 7.81
C ALA A 174 20.61 -3.45 7.72
N HIS A 175 20.69 -4.64 8.32
CA HIS A 175 19.65 -5.66 8.23
C HIS A 175 18.34 -5.29 8.95
N ASP A 176 18.39 -4.33 9.87
CA ASP A 176 17.26 -3.86 10.68
C ASP A 176 16.87 -2.40 10.44
N ARG A 177 17.38 -1.80 9.35
CA ARG A 177 17.12 -0.40 8.97
C ARG A 177 16.55 -0.30 7.55
N CYS A 178 15.49 0.47 7.40
CA CYS A 178 14.94 0.87 6.10
C CYS A 178 15.49 2.24 5.70
N ASP A 179 16.17 2.31 4.55
CA ASP A 179 16.72 3.55 4.01
C ASP A 179 15.79 4.13 2.95
N VAL A 180 15.48 5.43 3.06
CA VAL A 180 14.58 6.18 2.18
C VAL A 180 15.31 7.40 1.62
N TYR A 181 15.46 7.46 0.31
CA TYR A 181 16.22 8.49 -0.41
C TYR A 181 15.29 9.52 -1.04
N TYR A 182 15.40 10.76 -0.60
CA TYR A 182 14.66 11.91 -1.12
C TYR A 182 15.52 12.74 -2.09
N GLN A 183 16.02 12.15 -3.15
CA GLN A 183 16.94 12.73 -4.11
C GLN A 183 16.31 12.71 -5.51
N SER A 184 16.22 13.89 -6.17
CA SER A 184 15.60 14.02 -7.49
C SER A 184 16.21 13.10 -8.57
N PRO A 185 17.53 12.84 -8.62
CA PRO A 185 18.09 11.88 -9.56
C PRO A 185 17.64 10.43 -9.36
N LEU A 186 17.18 10.09 -8.15
CA LEU A 186 16.66 8.76 -7.80
C LEU A 186 15.14 8.70 -7.91
N SER A 187 14.45 9.80 -7.56
CA SER A 187 13.00 9.93 -7.70
C SER A 187 12.60 11.40 -7.73
N PRO A 188 12.08 11.94 -8.85
CA PRO A 188 11.79 13.38 -8.96
C PRO A 188 10.59 13.85 -8.15
N ASP A 189 9.68 12.97 -7.76
CA ASP A 189 8.38 13.31 -7.17
C ASP A 189 7.84 12.27 -6.16
N PHE A 190 8.68 11.30 -5.81
CA PHE A 190 8.41 10.30 -4.79
C PHE A 190 9.68 10.05 -3.97
N TYR A 191 10.10 8.80 -3.75
CA TYR A 191 11.35 8.43 -3.08
C TYR A 191 11.94 7.14 -3.68
N ALA A 192 13.21 6.90 -3.41
CA ALA A 192 13.84 5.60 -3.62
C ALA A 192 14.13 4.94 -2.27
N TRP A 193 14.31 3.61 -2.26
CA TRP A 193 14.43 2.86 -1.01
C TRP A 193 15.39 1.69 -1.09
N ILE A 194 15.93 1.32 0.08
CA ILE A 194 16.60 0.05 0.37
C ILE A 194 15.91 -0.56 1.58
N PHE A 195 15.17 -1.66 1.39
CA PHE A 195 14.39 -2.31 2.43
C PHE A 195 14.85 -3.76 2.61
N PRO A 196 15.49 -4.09 3.74
CA PRO A 196 15.94 -5.45 4.04
C PRO A 196 14.77 -6.40 4.29
N HIS A 197 14.88 -7.62 3.76
CA HIS A 197 13.95 -8.74 3.95
C HIS A 197 14.70 -9.99 4.45
N GLY A 198 15.59 -9.83 5.40
CA GLY A 198 16.44 -10.90 5.88
C GLY A 198 17.49 -11.31 4.83
N LYS A 199 17.32 -12.46 4.18
CA LYS A 199 18.25 -12.96 3.15
C LYS A 199 18.17 -12.18 1.83
N THR A 200 17.18 -11.37 1.64
CA THR A 200 16.98 -10.56 0.43
C THR A 200 16.76 -9.11 0.79
N THR A 201 16.97 -8.21 -0.17
CA THR A 201 16.77 -6.77 -0.02
C THR A 201 16.00 -6.24 -1.23
N SER A 202 14.96 -5.44 -0.96
CA SER A 202 14.22 -4.71 -1.98
C SER A 202 14.88 -3.35 -2.20
N ILE A 203 15.38 -3.09 -3.41
CA ILE A 203 15.94 -1.79 -3.82
C ILE A 203 15.06 -1.23 -4.92
N GLY A 204 14.47 -0.06 -4.70
CA GLY A 204 13.49 0.44 -5.64
C GLY A 204 13.31 1.95 -5.64
N THR A 205 12.47 2.39 -6.57
CA THR A 205 12.07 3.79 -6.72
C THR A 205 10.68 3.89 -7.34
N GLY A 206 10.06 5.07 -7.22
CA GLY A 206 8.81 5.39 -7.87
C GLY A 206 8.81 6.79 -8.48
N SER A 207 7.97 7.02 -9.50
CA SER A 207 7.74 8.35 -10.06
C SER A 207 6.39 8.45 -10.77
N LEU A 208 5.80 9.67 -10.74
CA LEU A 208 4.65 10.05 -11.58
C LEU A 208 5.09 10.48 -12.98
N GLN A 209 6.37 10.87 -13.16
CA GLN A 209 6.86 11.42 -14.42
C GLN A 209 6.97 10.33 -15.48
N LYS A 210 6.20 10.49 -16.55
CA LYS A 210 6.32 9.64 -17.73
C LYS A 210 7.70 9.84 -18.38
N GLY A 211 8.36 8.71 -18.69
CA GLY A 211 9.70 8.74 -19.31
C GLY A 211 10.86 8.79 -18.31
N PHE A 212 10.61 8.96 -17.00
CA PHE A 212 11.66 8.81 -16.00
C PHE A 212 12.16 7.35 -15.96
N SER A 213 13.49 7.18 -16.02
CA SER A 213 14.11 5.85 -16.04
C SER A 213 14.19 5.23 -14.66
N LEU A 214 13.11 4.56 -14.22
CA LEU A 214 13.06 3.87 -12.92
C LEU A 214 14.19 2.83 -12.79
N LYS A 215 14.42 2.03 -13.85
CA LYS A 215 15.51 1.04 -13.86
C LYS A 215 16.89 1.69 -13.76
N GLY A 216 17.12 2.78 -14.48
CA GLY A 216 18.39 3.53 -14.41
C GLY A 216 18.59 4.18 -13.03
N SER A 217 17.51 4.60 -12.38
CA SER A 217 17.54 5.13 -11.01
C SER A 217 17.96 4.06 -10.00
N VAL A 218 17.36 2.86 -10.06
CA VAL A 218 17.75 1.74 -9.18
C VAL A 218 19.18 1.32 -9.41
N ALA A 219 19.66 1.29 -10.66
CA ALA A 219 21.06 0.98 -10.95
C ALA A 219 22.01 2.00 -10.31
N ARG A 220 21.72 3.31 -10.42
CA ARG A 220 22.49 4.37 -9.75
C ARG A 220 22.47 4.25 -8.22
N LEU A 221 21.31 3.92 -7.64
CA LEU A 221 21.21 3.73 -6.19
C LEU A 221 22.08 2.55 -5.73
N ARG A 222 22.03 1.44 -6.45
CA ARG A 222 22.86 0.26 -6.17
C ARG A 222 24.36 0.58 -6.25
N GLU A 223 24.79 1.28 -7.31
CA GLU A 223 26.16 1.72 -7.49
C GLU A 223 26.60 2.64 -6.34
N ALA A 224 25.80 3.66 -6.02
CA ALA A 224 26.11 4.62 -4.95
C ALA A 224 26.22 3.99 -3.56
N THR A 225 25.59 2.82 -3.34
CA THR A 225 25.57 2.12 -2.05
C THR A 225 26.42 0.85 -2.02
N GLY A 226 27.14 0.55 -3.12
CA GLY A 226 27.97 -0.68 -3.23
C GLY A 226 27.15 -1.97 -3.32
N LEU A 227 25.85 -1.86 -3.67
CA LEU A 227 24.96 -3.01 -3.85
C LEU A 227 24.83 -3.45 -5.33
N ASP A 228 25.65 -2.86 -6.22
CA ASP A 228 25.67 -3.18 -7.65
C ASP A 228 26.12 -4.61 -7.93
N GLN A 229 27.02 -5.16 -7.09
CA GLN A 229 27.52 -6.54 -7.19
C GLN A 229 26.55 -7.58 -6.59
N ALA A 230 25.54 -7.16 -5.82
CA ALA A 230 24.56 -8.08 -5.25
C ALA A 230 23.75 -8.78 -6.36
N ARG A 231 23.63 -10.10 -6.29
CA ARG A 231 22.90 -10.88 -7.28
C ARG A 231 21.41 -10.52 -7.28
N THR A 232 20.91 -10.08 -8.42
CA THR A 232 19.46 -9.83 -8.60
C THR A 232 18.71 -11.16 -8.73
N ILE A 233 17.73 -11.36 -7.87
CA ILE A 233 16.87 -12.56 -7.83
C ILE A 233 15.68 -12.36 -8.75
N ARG A 234 15.01 -11.20 -8.66
CA ARG A 234 13.86 -10.84 -9.50
C ARG A 234 13.71 -9.32 -9.61
N THR A 235 13.00 -8.89 -10.65
CA THR A 235 12.65 -7.48 -10.88
C THR A 235 11.15 -7.36 -11.00
N GLU A 236 10.58 -6.32 -10.42
CA GLU A 236 9.14 -6.12 -10.37
C GLU A 236 8.78 -4.65 -10.56
N GLY A 237 7.56 -4.41 -11.04
CA GLY A 237 7.02 -3.07 -11.16
C GLY A 237 5.51 -3.05 -11.08
N ALA A 238 4.97 -2.00 -10.49
CA ALA A 238 3.53 -1.81 -10.34
C ALA A 238 3.15 -0.33 -10.25
N PRO A 239 1.95 0.04 -10.72
CA PRO A 239 1.34 1.30 -10.37
C PRO A 239 0.88 1.30 -8.91
N ILE A 240 1.10 2.42 -8.22
CA ILE A 240 0.65 2.70 -6.86
C ILE A 240 -0.38 3.82 -6.97
N PRO A 241 -1.65 3.61 -6.62
CA PRO A 241 -2.65 4.66 -6.64
C PRO A 241 -2.35 5.68 -5.53
N LEU A 242 -2.53 6.97 -5.82
CA LEU A 242 -2.18 8.04 -4.89
C LEU A 242 -3.36 8.50 -4.03
N HIS A 243 -4.58 8.25 -4.46
CA HIS A 243 -5.77 8.77 -3.79
C HIS A 243 -6.90 7.74 -3.81
N PRO A 244 -7.69 7.67 -2.72
CA PRO A 244 -8.94 6.93 -2.72
C PRO A 244 -9.89 7.47 -3.80
N LEU A 245 -10.50 6.58 -4.55
CA LEU A 245 -11.51 6.95 -5.54
C LEU A 245 -12.70 7.68 -4.87
N PRO A 246 -13.34 8.63 -5.57
CA PRO A 246 -14.49 9.36 -5.04
C PRO A 246 -15.71 8.46 -4.83
N ILE A 247 -15.84 7.39 -5.60
CA ILE A 247 -16.93 6.42 -5.56
C ILE A 247 -16.35 5.02 -5.50
N TRP A 248 -16.85 4.18 -4.58
CA TRP A 248 -16.38 2.79 -4.42
C TRP A 248 -17.44 1.75 -4.74
N ASP A 249 -18.66 2.15 -4.96
CA ASP A 249 -19.76 1.25 -5.29
C ASP A 249 -20.57 1.76 -6.48
N ASP A 250 -21.26 0.84 -7.16
CA ASP A 250 -22.12 1.18 -8.29
C ASP A 250 -23.58 1.44 -7.89
N GLY A 251 -23.87 1.41 -6.59
CA GLY A 251 -25.22 1.51 -6.04
C GLY A 251 -26.12 0.30 -6.31
N LYS A 252 -25.56 -0.80 -6.86
CA LYS A 252 -26.31 -2.02 -7.23
C LYS A 252 -25.71 -3.25 -6.56
N GLU A 253 -24.59 -3.77 -7.07
CA GLU A 253 -24.03 -5.02 -6.56
C GLU A 253 -22.50 -5.01 -6.41
N VAL A 254 -21.81 -3.96 -6.86
CA VAL A 254 -20.34 -3.90 -6.84
C VAL A 254 -19.85 -2.94 -5.77
N VAL A 255 -18.84 -3.36 -5.00
CA VAL A 255 -18.06 -2.50 -4.10
C VAL A 255 -16.56 -2.78 -4.26
N LEU A 256 -15.73 -1.73 -4.21
CA LEU A 256 -14.28 -1.84 -4.34
C LEU A 256 -13.58 -1.97 -2.99
N ALA A 257 -12.39 -2.57 -3.00
CA ALA A 257 -11.48 -2.67 -1.85
C ALA A 257 -10.01 -2.65 -2.27
N GLY A 258 -9.13 -2.24 -1.38
CA GLY A 258 -7.69 -2.20 -1.63
C GLY A 258 -7.30 -1.20 -2.72
N ASP A 259 -6.25 -1.52 -3.47
CA ASP A 259 -5.75 -0.63 -4.53
C ASP A 259 -6.79 -0.38 -5.63
N ALA A 260 -7.77 -1.26 -5.82
CA ALA A 260 -8.89 -1.03 -6.73
C ALA A 260 -9.75 0.17 -6.30
N ALA A 261 -9.81 0.43 -4.98
CA ALA A 261 -10.46 1.61 -4.41
C ALA A 261 -9.49 2.80 -4.21
N GLY A 262 -8.22 2.64 -4.58
CA GLY A 262 -7.19 3.67 -4.45
C GLY A 262 -6.63 3.86 -3.04
N VAL A 263 -6.75 2.87 -2.14
CA VAL A 263 -6.40 3.02 -0.72
C VAL A 263 -4.93 2.69 -0.43
N VAL A 264 -4.02 3.37 -1.09
CA VAL A 264 -2.60 3.42 -0.73
C VAL A 264 -2.32 4.79 -0.14
N ALA A 265 -1.62 4.84 0.98
CA ALA A 265 -1.31 6.09 1.65
C ALA A 265 -0.36 6.93 0.79
N PRO A 266 -0.72 8.18 0.44
CA PRO A 266 0.18 9.09 -0.25
C PRO A 266 1.48 9.27 0.52
N ALA A 267 2.52 9.77 -0.11
CA ALA A 267 3.84 10.02 0.45
C ALA A 267 4.58 8.77 0.97
N SER A 268 3.91 7.81 1.60
CA SER A 268 4.55 6.59 2.13
C SER A 268 4.44 5.35 1.24
N GLY A 269 3.49 5.33 0.31
CA GLY A 269 3.23 4.15 -0.53
C GLY A 269 2.68 2.94 0.23
N GLU A 270 2.29 3.10 1.50
CA GLU A 270 1.76 2.00 2.31
C GLU A 270 0.37 1.60 1.86
N GLY A 271 0.20 0.34 1.46
CA GLY A 271 -1.07 -0.19 0.96
C GLY A 271 -1.61 -1.41 1.68
N ILE A 272 -0.76 -2.25 2.31
CA ILE A 272 -1.18 -3.56 2.84
C ILE A 272 -2.24 -3.40 3.95
N PHE A 273 -1.95 -2.59 4.97
CA PHE A 273 -2.89 -2.34 6.07
C PHE A 273 -4.22 -1.78 5.57
N TYR A 274 -4.15 -0.78 4.70
CA TYR A 274 -5.35 -0.12 4.18
C TYR A 274 -6.15 -1.02 3.23
N ALA A 275 -5.48 -1.87 2.46
CA ALA A 275 -6.15 -2.86 1.60
C ALA A 275 -6.89 -3.91 2.43
N MET A 276 -6.28 -4.40 3.51
CA MET A 276 -6.92 -5.36 4.42
C MET A 276 -8.09 -4.71 5.17
N THR A 277 -7.91 -3.47 5.65
CA THR A 277 -8.99 -2.68 6.28
C THR A 277 -10.14 -2.42 5.29
N GLY A 278 -9.84 -2.00 4.06
CA GLY A 278 -10.83 -1.81 3.01
C GLY A 278 -11.58 -3.10 2.68
N GLY A 279 -10.86 -4.24 2.65
CA GLY A 279 -11.46 -5.56 2.45
C GLY A 279 -12.45 -5.96 3.53
N ARG A 280 -12.13 -5.70 4.82
CA ARG A 280 -13.04 -5.90 5.95
C ARG A 280 -14.28 -5.00 5.86
N LEU A 281 -14.08 -3.73 5.55
CA LEU A 281 -15.18 -2.77 5.41
C LEU A 281 -16.09 -3.08 4.21
N ALA A 282 -15.55 -3.58 3.10
CA ALA A 282 -16.34 -4.04 1.97
C ALA A 282 -17.17 -5.28 2.34
N ALA A 283 -16.60 -6.22 3.09
CA ALA A 283 -17.34 -7.37 3.61
C ALA A 283 -18.50 -6.94 4.53
N ASP A 284 -18.25 -6.01 5.46
CA ASP A 284 -19.30 -5.44 6.34
C ASP A 284 -20.40 -4.75 5.55
N ALA A 285 -20.05 -4.01 4.49
CA ALA A 285 -21.00 -3.33 3.63
C ALA A 285 -21.88 -4.32 2.85
N VAL A 286 -21.31 -5.42 2.37
CA VAL A 286 -22.05 -6.52 1.73
C VAL A 286 -22.99 -7.20 2.73
N GLU A 287 -22.53 -7.47 3.97
CA GLU A 287 -23.40 -8.01 5.02
C GLU A 287 -24.60 -7.08 5.32
N ALA A 288 -24.34 -5.79 5.44
CA ALA A 288 -25.40 -4.80 5.64
C ALA A 288 -26.37 -4.76 4.46
N ALA A 289 -25.87 -4.86 3.22
CA ALA A 289 -26.71 -4.89 2.03
C ALA A 289 -27.58 -6.15 1.96
N LEU A 290 -27.03 -7.31 2.36
CA LEU A 290 -27.79 -8.56 2.47
C LEU A 290 -28.87 -8.49 3.55
N ALA A 291 -28.54 -7.97 4.73
CA ALA A 291 -29.47 -7.86 5.86
C ALA A 291 -30.60 -6.87 5.59
N THR A 292 -30.30 -5.73 4.99
CA THR A 292 -31.28 -4.68 4.70
C THR A 292 -31.99 -4.85 3.34
N ARG A 293 -31.56 -5.80 2.53
CA ARG A 293 -31.99 -5.97 1.13
C ARG A 293 -31.84 -4.69 0.31
N SER A 294 -30.83 -3.88 0.61
CA SER A 294 -30.59 -2.59 -0.01
C SER A 294 -29.13 -2.40 -0.40
N ALA A 295 -28.88 -2.25 -1.68
CA ALA A 295 -27.53 -1.97 -2.21
C ALA A 295 -26.95 -0.62 -1.72
N ARG A 296 -27.79 0.31 -1.24
CA ARG A 296 -27.33 1.59 -0.66
C ARG A 296 -26.36 1.39 0.52
N ALA A 297 -26.42 0.23 1.18
CA ALA A 297 -25.51 -0.11 2.27
C ALA A 297 -24.05 -0.25 1.80
N LEU A 298 -23.78 -0.54 0.51
CA LEU A 298 -22.44 -0.67 -0.05
C LEU A 298 -21.62 0.62 0.11
N ALA A 299 -22.25 1.79 0.02
CA ALA A 299 -21.61 3.09 0.23
C ALA A 299 -20.98 3.24 1.64
N SER A 300 -21.39 2.41 2.59
CA SER A 300 -20.83 2.43 3.95
C SER A 300 -19.34 2.05 4.01
N ALA A 301 -18.85 1.27 3.05
CA ALA A 301 -17.43 0.88 2.99
C ALA A 301 -16.52 2.12 2.89
N ARG A 302 -16.73 2.95 1.87
CA ARG A 302 -15.99 4.20 1.69
C ARG A 302 -16.23 5.17 2.86
N LYS A 303 -17.48 5.38 3.25
CA LYS A 303 -17.85 6.33 4.32
C LYS A 303 -17.11 5.99 5.64
N ARG A 304 -17.06 4.72 6.02
CA ARG A 304 -16.36 4.26 7.23
C ARG A 304 -14.85 4.38 7.09
N PHE A 305 -14.28 4.01 5.93
CA PHE A 305 -12.87 4.16 5.66
C PHE A 305 -12.43 5.63 5.75
N MET A 306 -13.11 6.53 5.06
CA MET A 306 -12.76 7.95 5.06
C MET A 306 -12.98 8.62 6.43
N ARG A 307 -13.93 8.16 7.23
CA ARG A 307 -14.09 8.61 8.62
C ARG A 307 -12.89 8.22 9.48
N ALA A 308 -12.36 7.01 9.30
CA ALA A 308 -11.25 6.51 10.11
C ALA A 308 -9.89 7.05 9.64
N HIS A 309 -9.66 7.15 8.35
CA HIS A 309 -8.33 7.38 7.76
C HIS A 309 -8.24 8.61 6.86
N GLY A 310 -9.36 9.25 6.51
CA GLY A 310 -9.38 10.37 5.56
C GLY A 310 -8.48 11.54 5.96
N GLN A 311 -8.39 11.84 7.26
CA GLN A 311 -7.47 12.88 7.77
C GLN A 311 -6.00 12.54 7.54
N VAL A 312 -5.62 11.27 7.79
CA VAL A 312 -4.24 10.80 7.55
C VAL A 312 -3.91 10.89 6.06
N PHE A 313 -4.81 10.42 5.20
CA PHE A 313 -4.64 10.50 3.76
C PHE A 313 -4.51 11.95 3.26
N TRP A 314 -5.32 12.86 3.79
CA TRP A 314 -5.24 14.28 3.45
C TRP A 314 -3.91 14.92 3.85
N VAL A 315 -3.41 14.63 5.06
CA VAL A 315 -2.11 15.14 5.52
C VAL A 315 -0.98 14.60 4.65
N LEU A 316 -0.98 13.29 4.37
CA LEU A 316 0.05 12.66 3.54
C LEU A 316 0.01 13.14 2.09
N ASP A 317 -1.17 13.45 1.56
CA ASP A 317 -1.32 14.05 0.23
C ASP A 317 -0.70 15.46 0.15
N ILE A 318 -0.97 16.30 1.16
CA ILE A 318 -0.32 17.62 1.27
C ILE A 318 1.19 17.46 1.38
N MET A 319 1.67 16.54 2.22
CA MET A 319 3.10 16.28 2.38
C MET A 319 3.75 15.94 1.04
N GLN A 320 3.17 15.02 0.27
CA GLN A 320 3.70 14.64 -1.03
C GLN A 320 3.70 15.80 -2.04
N ARG A 321 2.59 16.53 -2.14
CA ARG A 321 2.45 17.65 -3.08
C ARG A 321 3.32 18.83 -2.73
N PHE A 322 3.68 19.02 -1.46
CA PHE A 322 4.44 20.16 -1.01
C PHE A 322 5.92 19.84 -0.85
N TRP A 323 6.27 18.76 -0.13
CA TRP A 323 7.65 18.49 0.23
C TRP A 323 8.44 17.72 -0.85
N TYR A 324 7.78 17.00 -1.76
CA TYR A 324 8.47 16.16 -2.75
C TYR A 324 8.68 16.85 -4.11
N THR A 325 8.42 18.14 -4.22
CA THR A 325 8.44 18.87 -5.51
C THR A 325 9.82 19.23 -5.99
N ASP A 326 10.74 19.56 -5.09
CA ASP A 326 12.11 20.00 -5.40
C ASP A 326 13.10 19.63 -4.29
N ASP A 327 14.39 19.67 -4.60
CA ASP A 327 15.42 19.22 -3.67
C ASP A 327 15.61 20.18 -2.47
N ASP A 328 15.33 21.46 -2.60
CA ASP A 328 15.41 22.39 -1.45
C ASP A 328 14.31 22.09 -0.42
N ARG A 329 13.10 21.80 -0.86
CA ARG A 329 12.01 21.36 0.03
C ARG A 329 12.28 20.01 0.64
N ARG A 330 12.80 19.04 -0.12
CA ARG A 330 13.19 17.73 0.40
C ARG A 330 14.29 17.83 1.44
N GLU A 331 15.29 18.71 1.23
CA GLU A 331 16.33 18.97 2.21
C GLU A 331 15.74 19.47 3.53
N ARG A 332 14.81 20.42 3.46
CA ARG A 332 14.09 20.94 4.64
C ARG A 332 13.20 19.88 5.28
N PHE A 333 12.53 19.05 4.48
CA PHE A 333 11.71 17.94 4.98
C PHE A 333 12.56 16.96 5.81
N VAL A 334 13.69 16.51 5.28
CA VAL A 334 14.60 15.62 6.01
C VAL A 334 15.18 16.31 7.24
N ALA A 335 15.52 17.61 7.16
CA ALA A 335 16.01 18.38 8.31
C ALA A 335 14.97 18.45 9.45
N ILE A 336 13.68 18.64 9.13
CA ILE A 336 12.60 18.66 10.13
C ILE A 336 12.47 17.31 10.83
N CYS A 337 12.75 16.20 10.14
CA CYS A 337 12.71 14.86 10.72
C CYS A 337 13.78 14.60 11.80
N ARG A 338 14.71 15.54 12.06
CA ARG A 338 15.61 15.51 13.22
C ARG A 338 14.91 15.85 14.52
N ASP A 339 13.78 16.53 14.46
CA ASP A 339 13.03 16.91 15.65
C ASP A 339 12.35 15.68 16.27
N GLU A 340 12.67 15.38 17.53
CA GLU A 340 12.13 14.22 18.25
C GLU A 340 10.60 14.20 18.35
N ASP A 341 9.97 15.38 18.43
CA ASP A 341 8.50 15.47 18.44
C ASP A 341 7.93 15.09 17.07
N VAL A 342 8.59 15.49 15.97
CA VAL A 342 8.22 15.11 14.61
C VAL A 342 8.40 13.61 14.42
N GLN A 343 9.55 13.07 14.83
CA GLN A 343 9.80 11.62 14.78
C GLN A 343 8.73 10.86 15.51
N ARG A 344 8.50 11.19 16.79
CA ARG A 344 7.51 10.50 17.63
C ARG A 344 6.11 10.56 17.04
N LEU A 345 5.64 11.73 16.60
CA LEU A 345 4.29 11.88 16.04
C LEU A 345 4.14 11.17 14.69
N THR A 346 5.18 11.20 13.86
CA THR A 346 5.18 10.50 12.57
C THR A 346 5.12 8.99 12.76
N PHE A 347 5.98 8.45 13.64
CA PHE A 347 5.99 7.03 13.92
C PHE A 347 4.74 6.57 14.66
N ASP A 348 4.28 7.30 15.67
CA ASP A 348 3.02 6.98 16.35
C ASP A 348 1.84 6.96 15.36
N ALA A 349 1.78 7.91 14.42
CA ALA A 349 0.76 7.93 13.40
C ALA A 349 0.89 6.73 12.43
N TYR A 350 2.13 6.40 12.03
CA TYR A 350 2.40 5.23 11.19
C TYR A 350 2.05 3.92 11.91
N MET A 351 2.50 3.73 13.14
CA MET A 351 2.33 2.51 13.91
C MET A 351 0.87 2.27 14.32
N ARG A 352 0.15 3.35 14.70
CA ARG A 352 -1.23 3.28 15.22
C ARG A 352 -2.29 3.62 14.18
N LYS A 353 -1.89 4.01 12.96
CA LYS A 353 -2.80 4.37 11.85
C LYS A 353 -3.82 5.46 12.18
N ARG A 354 -3.48 6.34 13.11
CA ARG A 354 -4.32 7.46 13.58
C ARG A 354 -3.45 8.69 13.81
N LEU A 355 -3.98 9.86 13.50
CA LEU A 355 -3.33 11.10 13.93
C LEU A 355 -3.36 11.17 15.47
N VAL A 356 -2.18 11.35 16.05
CA VAL A 356 -2.03 11.45 17.50
C VAL A 356 -2.58 12.82 17.93
N ARG A 357 -3.77 12.84 18.53
CA ARG A 357 -4.39 14.06 19.08
C ARG A 357 -3.84 14.46 20.45
N ALA A 358 -3.04 13.59 21.08
CA ALA A 358 -2.45 13.83 22.38
C ALA A 358 -1.28 14.82 22.26
N LYS A 359 -1.40 15.99 22.80
CA LYS A 359 -0.49 17.14 22.88
C LYS A 359 -0.72 18.18 21.76
N PRO A 360 -1.78 19.00 21.86
CA PRO A 360 -2.03 20.10 20.93
C PRO A 360 -0.86 21.08 20.84
N LEU A 361 -0.10 21.26 21.94
CA LEU A 361 1.10 22.10 21.97
C LEU A 361 2.23 21.57 21.06
N SER A 362 2.40 20.26 20.95
CA SER A 362 3.39 19.68 20.00
C SER A 362 2.98 19.91 18.55
N HIS A 363 1.71 19.80 18.22
CA HIS A 363 1.22 20.12 16.87
C HIS A 363 1.37 21.61 16.53
N VAL A 364 1.09 22.49 17.48
CA VAL A 364 1.30 23.95 17.36
C VAL A 364 2.80 24.24 17.20
N ARG A 365 3.66 23.64 18.02
CA ARG A 365 5.12 23.82 17.96
C ARG A 365 5.68 23.30 16.62
N ILE A 366 5.23 22.15 16.13
CA ILE A 366 5.60 21.60 14.82
C ILE A 366 5.11 22.52 13.70
N PHE A 367 3.86 23.03 13.79
CA PHE A 367 3.34 23.99 12.82
C PHE A 367 4.20 25.25 12.74
N PHE A 368 4.57 25.84 13.86
CA PHE A 368 5.45 27.04 13.87
C PHE A 368 6.89 26.72 13.43
N LYS A 369 7.45 25.56 13.80
CA LYS A 369 8.74 25.10 13.28
C LYS A 369 8.70 24.90 11.76
N ASN A 370 7.66 24.23 11.25
CA ASN A 370 7.44 24.08 9.83
C ASN A 370 7.29 25.43 9.13
N LEU A 371 6.57 26.37 9.73
CA LEU A 371 6.41 27.73 9.20
C LEU A 371 7.76 28.49 9.19
N ALA A 372 8.58 28.37 10.22
CA ALA A 372 9.92 28.95 10.27
C ALA A 372 10.86 28.36 9.20
N HIS A 373 10.80 27.06 8.97
CA HIS A 373 11.53 26.40 7.87
C HIS A 373 10.99 26.79 6.50
N LEU A 374 9.67 27.02 6.37
CA LEU A 374 9.04 27.48 5.14
C LEU A 374 9.43 28.91 4.79
N THR A 375 9.51 29.77 5.78
CA THR A 375 9.86 31.19 5.60
C THR A 375 11.35 31.44 5.52
N GLY A 376 12.21 30.42 5.69
CA GLY A 376 13.67 30.60 5.71
C GLY A 376 14.21 31.22 6.99
N LEU A 377 13.38 31.38 8.02
CA LEU A 377 13.78 31.96 9.32
C LEU A 377 14.52 30.96 10.23
N ALA A 378 14.47 29.67 9.91
CA ALA A 378 15.27 28.64 10.59
C ALA A 378 16.47 28.30 9.71
N THR A 379 17.68 28.47 10.23
CA THR A 379 18.92 27.97 9.59
C THR A 379 18.95 26.43 9.59
N THR A 380 19.25 25.87 8.44
CA THR A 380 19.44 24.43 8.23
C THR A 380 20.64 23.85 8.96
#